data_d89fa3dbdd98422dc0fce00b3f28589d
#
_entry.id   d89fa3dbdd98422dc0fce00b3f28589d
#
_cell.length_a   1.000
_cell.length_b   1.000
_cell.length_c   1.000
_cell.angle_alpha   90.00
_cell.angle_beta   90.00
_cell.angle_gamma   90.00
#
_symmetry.space_group_name_H-M   'P 1'
#
loop_
_entity.id
_entity.type
_entity.pdbx_description
1 polymer ?
#
loop_
_entity_poly.entity_id
_entity_poly.type
_entity_poly.pdbx_seq_one_letter_code
_entity_poly.pdbx_strand_id
1 'polypeptide(L)'
;MSMNPAALIPPADSIPVHWAWLEGFLLLTFGFHLLFMNSVVGSAVIATVRAVTRPQDPAPTLLGKALPSLLALTINFGVAPLLFAQVLYGGFLYTSSVIMAVYWLGLIFVLIAAYYLLYGFSGSRRKKKNGTVFIAAACALLLFTGFVLVNNVTLMLSPDRWVGYFEKQDGSMLNLGD
;
A
#
# COMPACT_ATOMS: atom_id res chain seq x y z
N MET A 1 26.90 12.11 21.67
CA MET A 1 26.48 13.38 21.03
C MET A 1 25.11 13.09 20.39
N SER A 2 24.02 13.60 20.95
CA SER A 2 22.70 13.41 20.33
C SER A 2 22.63 14.26 19.06
N MET A 3 22.64 13.63 17.88
CA MET A 3 22.39 14.34 16.64
C MET A 3 20.97 14.92 16.67
N ASN A 4 20.86 16.21 16.30
CA ASN A 4 19.54 16.84 16.17
C ASN A 4 18.81 16.19 14.98
N PRO A 5 17.64 15.53 15.17
CA PRO A 5 16.90 14.90 14.07
C PRO A 5 16.57 15.85 12.92
N ALA A 6 16.36 17.13 13.23
CA ALA A 6 16.11 18.15 12.20
C ALA A 6 17.28 18.34 11.22
N ALA A 7 18.52 18.01 11.63
CA ALA A 7 19.69 18.09 10.73
C ALA A 7 19.74 16.95 9.69
N LEU A 8 18.92 15.91 9.85
CA LEU A 8 18.80 14.79 8.92
C LEU A 8 17.78 15.04 7.81
N ILE A 9 16.95 16.08 7.96
CA ILE A 9 15.93 16.43 6.98
C ILE A 9 16.58 17.33 5.94
N PRO A 10 16.68 16.91 4.66
CA PRO A 10 17.18 17.76 3.60
C PRO A 10 16.36 19.05 3.48
N PRO A 11 16.98 20.19 3.12
CA PRO A 11 16.24 21.41 2.84
C PRO A 11 15.23 21.15 1.72
N ALA A 12 14.05 21.74 1.84
CA ALA A 12 13.01 21.61 0.83
C ALA A 12 13.46 22.28 -0.48
N ASP A 13 13.28 21.57 -1.61
CA ASP A 13 13.50 22.13 -2.94
C ASP A 13 12.47 23.21 -3.26
N SER A 14 12.88 24.19 -4.10
CA SER A 14 11.95 25.23 -4.56
C SER A 14 10.88 24.63 -5.48
N ILE A 15 9.62 24.91 -5.19
CA ILE A 15 8.48 24.43 -5.97
C ILE A 15 8.06 25.56 -6.95
N PRO A 16 7.92 25.29 -8.27
CA PRO A 16 7.61 26.31 -9.28
C PRO A 16 6.16 26.84 -9.24
N VAL A 17 5.30 26.24 -8.40
CA VAL A 17 3.89 26.61 -8.21
C VAL A 17 3.57 26.80 -6.73
N HIS A 18 2.46 27.46 -6.42
CA HIS A 18 2.03 27.61 -5.04
C HIS A 18 1.71 26.24 -4.42
N TRP A 19 2.31 25.93 -3.26
CA TRP A 19 2.20 24.63 -2.58
C TRP A 19 0.74 24.12 -2.39
N ALA A 20 -0.21 25.04 -2.16
CA ALA A 20 -1.60 24.70 -1.91
C ALA A 20 -2.28 23.95 -3.07
N TRP A 21 -1.83 24.18 -4.32
CA TRP A 21 -2.32 23.40 -5.46
C TRP A 21 -1.89 21.94 -5.35
N LEU A 22 -0.64 21.70 -5.03
CA LEU A 22 -0.09 20.34 -4.91
C LEU A 22 -0.73 19.60 -3.72
N GLU A 23 -0.93 20.30 -2.60
CA GLU A 23 -1.61 19.74 -1.44
C GLU A 23 -3.09 19.46 -1.72
N GLY A 24 -3.79 20.35 -2.38
CA GLY A 24 -5.18 20.13 -2.80
C GLY A 24 -5.34 18.92 -3.70
N PHE A 25 -4.44 18.75 -4.68
CA PHE A 25 -4.43 17.55 -5.53
C PHE A 25 -4.01 16.29 -4.79
N LEU A 26 -3.05 16.39 -3.86
CA LEU A 26 -2.68 15.28 -2.97
C LEU A 26 -3.91 14.78 -2.22
N LEU A 27 -4.63 15.65 -1.54
CA LEU A 27 -5.80 15.29 -0.73
C LEU A 27 -6.92 14.72 -1.58
N LEU A 28 -7.19 15.32 -2.74
CA LEU A 28 -8.22 14.85 -3.66
C LEU A 28 -7.91 13.45 -4.18
N THR A 29 -6.71 13.24 -4.71
CA THR A 29 -6.31 11.95 -5.30
C THR A 29 -6.13 10.88 -4.24
N PHE A 30 -5.66 11.24 -3.05
CA PHE A 30 -5.57 10.34 -1.91
C PHE A 30 -6.96 9.90 -1.42
N GLY A 31 -7.94 10.82 -1.40
CA GLY A 31 -9.33 10.49 -1.09
C GLY A 31 -9.91 9.43 -2.04
N PHE A 32 -9.69 9.57 -3.35
CA PHE A 32 -10.08 8.54 -4.32
C PHE A 32 -9.31 7.23 -4.12
N HIS A 33 -8.01 7.31 -3.85
CA HIS A 33 -7.21 6.12 -3.55
C HIS A 33 -7.78 5.35 -2.35
N LEU A 34 -8.08 6.03 -1.26
CA LEU A 34 -8.69 5.42 -0.07
C LEU A 34 -10.04 4.78 -0.37
N LEU A 35 -10.87 5.41 -1.18
CA LEU A 35 -12.17 4.86 -1.59
C LEU A 35 -12.00 3.52 -2.32
N PHE A 36 -11.12 3.46 -3.33
CA PHE A 36 -10.86 2.23 -4.08
C PHE A 36 -10.12 1.18 -3.24
N MET A 37 -9.16 1.60 -2.41
CA MET A 37 -8.42 0.72 -1.51
C MET A 37 -9.37 0.03 -0.52
N ASN A 38 -10.24 0.78 0.15
CA ASN A 38 -11.22 0.21 1.07
C ASN A 38 -12.21 -0.72 0.35
N SER A 39 -12.59 -0.38 -0.87
CA SER A 39 -13.48 -1.21 -1.69
C SER A 39 -12.81 -2.54 -2.06
N VAL A 40 -11.54 -2.55 -2.47
CA VAL A 40 -10.84 -3.79 -2.84
C VAL A 40 -10.55 -4.66 -1.62
N VAL A 41 -10.03 -4.06 -0.54
CA VAL A 41 -9.70 -4.80 0.69
C VAL A 41 -10.98 -5.35 1.34
N GLY A 42 -11.99 -4.52 1.52
CA GLY A 42 -13.28 -4.94 2.09
C GLY A 42 -13.94 -6.06 1.27
N SER A 43 -13.95 -5.94 -0.06
CA SER A 43 -14.47 -6.97 -0.95
C SER A 43 -13.67 -8.28 -0.86
N ALA A 44 -12.33 -8.20 -0.76
CA ALA A 44 -11.47 -9.39 -0.62
C ALA A 44 -11.70 -10.10 0.71
N VAL A 45 -11.84 -9.34 1.82
CA VAL A 45 -12.18 -9.90 3.14
C VAL A 45 -13.54 -10.58 3.12
N ILE A 46 -14.58 -9.90 2.63
CA ILE A 46 -15.93 -10.46 2.54
C ILE A 46 -15.95 -11.73 1.66
N ALA A 47 -15.27 -11.67 0.50
CA ALA A 47 -15.19 -12.81 -0.40
C ALA A 47 -14.47 -14.00 0.25
N THR A 48 -13.39 -13.75 1.00
CA THR A 48 -12.64 -14.77 1.73
C THR A 48 -13.49 -15.41 2.80
N VAL A 49 -14.08 -14.62 3.70
CA VAL A 49 -14.91 -15.12 4.80
C VAL A 49 -16.07 -15.94 4.26
N ARG A 50 -16.78 -15.44 3.25
CA ARG A 50 -17.92 -16.17 2.66
C ARG A 50 -17.51 -17.41 1.88
N ALA A 51 -16.35 -17.38 1.20
CA ALA A 51 -15.86 -18.57 0.50
C ALA A 51 -15.49 -19.70 1.46
N VAL A 52 -15.03 -19.36 2.69
CA VAL A 52 -14.71 -20.32 3.74
C VAL A 52 -15.97 -20.82 4.47
N THR A 53 -16.83 -19.88 4.91
CA THR A 53 -17.96 -20.20 5.79
C THR A 53 -19.21 -20.67 5.04
N ARG A 54 -19.38 -20.25 3.79
CA ARG A 54 -20.56 -20.55 2.95
C ARG A 54 -20.14 -20.88 1.51
N PRO A 55 -19.61 -22.09 1.23
CA PRO A 55 -19.05 -22.44 -0.09
C PRO A 55 -20.03 -22.30 -1.26
N GLN A 56 -21.34 -22.39 -1.01
CA GLN A 56 -22.41 -22.28 -2.00
C GLN A 56 -22.88 -20.83 -2.24
N ASP A 57 -22.36 -19.86 -1.47
CA ASP A 57 -22.76 -18.46 -1.61
C ASP A 57 -22.30 -17.89 -2.96
N PRO A 58 -23.18 -17.23 -3.72
CA PRO A 58 -22.82 -16.59 -4.99
C PRO A 58 -22.00 -15.30 -4.81
N ALA A 59 -22.06 -14.65 -3.64
CA ALA A 59 -21.41 -13.36 -3.39
C ALA A 59 -19.89 -13.35 -3.67
N PRO A 60 -19.09 -14.38 -3.27
CA PRO A 60 -17.68 -14.43 -3.63
C PRO A 60 -17.43 -14.43 -5.13
N THR A 61 -18.34 -15.02 -5.91
CA THR A 61 -18.24 -15.06 -7.37
C THR A 61 -18.49 -13.69 -8.00
N LEU A 62 -19.46 -12.94 -7.48
CA LEU A 62 -19.77 -11.58 -7.92
C LEU A 62 -18.63 -10.62 -7.58
N LEU A 63 -18.16 -10.63 -6.32
CA LEU A 63 -17.05 -9.81 -5.87
C LEU A 63 -15.76 -10.13 -6.63
N GLY A 64 -15.48 -11.43 -6.84
CA GLY A 64 -14.29 -11.88 -7.52
C GLY A 64 -14.13 -11.39 -8.97
N LYS A 65 -15.25 -11.09 -9.65
CA LYS A 65 -15.21 -10.50 -10.99
C LYS A 65 -14.75 -9.03 -10.98
N ALA A 66 -15.11 -8.28 -9.95
CA ALA A 66 -14.77 -6.86 -9.83
C ALA A 66 -13.38 -6.61 -9.23
N LEU A 67 -12.90 -7.53 -8.37
CA LEU A 67 -11.67 -7.36 -7.61
C LEU A 67 -10.41 -7.00 -8.43
N PRO A 68 -10.12 -7.65 -9.58
CA PRO A 68 -8.94 -7.28 -10.38
C PRO A 68 -9.04 -5.84 -10.90
N SER A 69 -10.21 -5.41 -11.36
CA SER A 69 -10.42 -4.05 -11.85
C SER A 69 -10.35 -3.02 -10.72
N LEU A 70 -10.90 -3.33 -9.55
CA LEU A 70 -10.80 -2.48 -8.37
C LEU A 70 -9.35 -2.33 -7.92
N LEU A 71 -8.56 -3.42 -7.93
CA LEU A 71 -7.13 -3.36 -7.60
C LEU A 71 -6.37 -2.48 -8.61
N ALA A 72 -6.65 -2.62 -9.91
CA ALA A 72 -6.03 -1.77 -10.93
C ALA A 72 -6.35 -0.28 -10.69
N LEU A 73 -7.61 0.06 -10.37
CA LEU A 73 -8.00 1.42 -10.03
C LEU A 73 -7.29 1.91 -8.76
N THR A 74 -7.22 1.06 -7.73
CA THR A 74 -6.52 1.38 -6.48
C THR A 74 -5.06 1.75 -6.74
N ILE A 75 -4.35 0.96 -7.55
CA ILE A 75 -2.95 1.23 -7.90
C ILE A 75 -2.84 2.54 -8.68
N ASN A 76 -3.65 2.74 -9.71
CA ASN A 76 -3.60 3.95 -10.53
C ASN A 76 -3.86 5.22 -9.72
N PHE A 77 -4.89 5.20 -8.87
CA PHE A 77 -5.18 6.34 -8.00
C PHE A 77 -4.19 6.50 -6.84
N GLY A 78 -3.39 5.47 -6.53
CA GLY A 78 -2.32 5.54 -5.52
C GLY A 78 -1.04 6.21 -6.03
N VAL A 79 -0.79 6.15 -7.34
CA VAL A 79 0.41 6.77 -7.94
C VAL A 79 0.36 8.29 -7.84
N ALA A 80 -0.78 8.91 -8.12
CA ALA A 80 -0.91 10.37 -8.11
C ALA A 80 -0.60 11.00 -6.73
N PRO A 81 -1.23 10.58 -5.62
CA PRO A 81 -0.88 11.13 -4.30
C PRO A 81 0.56 10.85 -3.90
N LEU A 82 1.13 9.70 -4.32
CA LEU A 82 2.55 9.41 -4.07
C LEU A 82 3.46 10.43 -4.75
N LEU A 83 3.18 10.81 -6.00
CA LEU A 83 3.95 11.82 -6.72
C LEU A 83 3.82 13.21 -6.08
N PHE A 84 2.63 13.62 -5.66
CA PHE A 84 2.45 14.88 -4.94
C PHE A 84 3.15 14.86 -3.58
N ALA A 85 3.11 13.74 -2.85
CA ALA A 85 3.84 13.58 -1.61
C ALA A 85 5.36 13.65 -1.80
N GLN A 86 5.89 13.11 -2.91
CA GLN A 86 7.32 13.25 -3.25
C GLN A 86 7.73 14.70 -3.47
N VAL A 87 6.89 15.51 -4.09
CA VAL A 87 7.21 16.93 -4.33
C VAL A 87 7.12 17.73 -3.03
N LEU A 88 6.09 17.50 -2.21
CA LEU A 88 5.85 18.27 -0.98
C LEU A 88 6.70 17.82 0.21
N TYR A 89 6.90 16.52 0.34
CA TYR A 89 7.51 15.87 1.51
C TYR A 89 8.65 14.93 1.12
N GLY A 90 9.36 15.24 0.02
CA GLY A 90 10.37 14.35 -0.60
C GLY A 90 11.43 13.86 0.37
N GLY A 91 12.01 14.75 1.19
CA GLY A 91 13.03 14.39 2.17
C GLY A 91 12.56 13.34 3.18
N PHE A 92 11.33 13.45 3.65
CA PHE A 92 10.73 12.50 4.58
C PHE A 92 10.38 11.17 3.91
N LEU A 93 9.68 11.23 2.76
CA LEU A 93 9.24 10.05 2.03
C LEU A 93 10.43 9.25 1.48
N TYR A 94 11.44 9.92 0.93
CA TYR A 94 12.62 9.27 0.40
C TYR A 94 13.41 8.56 1.50
N THR A 95 13.66 9.24 2.61
CA THR A 95 14.40 8.65 3.74
C THR A 95 13.69 7.43 4.31
N SER A 96 12.39 7.52 4.58
CA SER A 96 11.62 6.39 5.09
C SER A 96 11.61 5.22 4.10
N SER A 97 11.48 5.51 2.80
CA SER A 97 11.48 4.48 1.76
C SER A 97 12.84 3.79 1.61
N VAL A 98 13.96 4.50 1.81
CA VAL A 98 15.30 3.91 1.80
C VAL A 98 15.52 3.02 3.03
N ILE A 99 15.11 3.45 4.21
CA ILE A 99 15.19 2.64 5.44
C ILE A 99 14.41 1.34 5.30
N MET A 100 13.29 1.36 4.56
CA MET A 100 12.42 0.22 4.28
C MET A 100 12.60 -0.37 2.88
N ALA A 101 13.75 -0.17 2.23
CA ALA A 101 13.93 -0.42 0.79
C ALA A 101 13.54 -1.83 0.35
N VAL A 102 13.86 -2.85 1.15
CA VAL A 102 13.52 -4.25 0.86
C VAL A 102 12.01 -4.43 0.75
N TYR A 103 11.26 -3.90 1.71
CA TYR A 103 9.79 -3.97 1.70
C TYR A 103 9.19 -3.09 0.60
N TRP A 104 9.71 -1.87 0.46
CA TRP A 104 9.23 -0.92 -0.54
C TRP A 104 9.35 -1.45 -1.96
N LEU A 105 10.51 -1.98 -2.33
CA LEU A 105 10.71 -2.62 -3.63
C LEU A 105 9.95 -3.95 -3.75
N GLY A 106 9.83 -4.68 -2.64
CA GLY A 106 9.06 -5.92 -2.57
C GLY A 106 7.58 -5.75 -2.86
N LEU A 107 6.99 -4.56 -2.58
CA LEU A 107 5.57 -4.28 -2.86
C LEU A 107 5.18 -4.51 -4.32
N ILE A 108 6.09 -4.25 -5.26
CA ILE A 108 5.83 -4.47 -6.70
C ILE A 108 5.51 -5.96 -6.94
N PHE A 109 6.34 -6.85 -6.41
CA PHE A 109 6.16 -8.29 -6.56
C PHE A 109 4.93 -8.81 -5.80
N VAL A 110 4.68 -8.27 -4.60
CA VAL A 110 3.51 -8.59 -3.78
C VAL A 110 2.22 -8.21 -4.50
N LEU A 111 2.15 -7.02 -5.09
CA LEU A 111 0.98 -6.55 -5.83
C LEU A 111 0.76 -7.37 -7.11
N ILE A 112 1.83 -7.71 -7.84
CA ILE A 112 1.74 -8.58 -9.02
C ILE A 112 1.20 -9.95 -8.62
N ALA A 113 1.72 -10.55 -7.54
CA ALA A 113 1.25 -11.83 -7.03
C ALA A 113 -0.23 -11.76 -6.61
N ALA A 114 -0.63 -10.71 -5.86
CA ALA A 114 -2.02 -10.49 -5.48
C ALA A 114 -2.93 -10.39 -6.70
N TYR A 115 -2.51 -9.68 -7.74
CA TYR A 115 -3.24 -9.52 -9.00
C TYR A 115 -3.48 -10.87 -9.67
N TYR A 116 -2.43 -11.70 -9.83
CA TYR A 116 -2.56 -13.04 -10.40
C TYR A 116 -3.45 -13.96 -9.56
N LEU A 117 -3.37 -13.87 -8.23
CA LEU A 117 -4.24 -14.64 -7.33
C LEU A 117 -5.71 -14.24 -7.49
N LEU A 118 -6.03 -12.95 -7.65
CA LEU A 118 -7.39 -12.48 -7.90
C LEU A 118 -7.93 -12.98 -9.25
N TYR A 119 -7.10 -13.02 -10.30
CA TYR A 119 -7.48 -13.63 -11.56
C TYR A 119 -7.65 -15.14 -11.43
N GLY A 120 -6.78 -15.81 -10.69
CA GLY A 120 -6.89 -17.25 -10.39
C GLY A 120 -8.20 -17.58 -9.67
N PHE A 121 -8.59 -16.74 -8.69
CA PHE A 121 -9.86 -16.85 -8.00
C PHE A 121 -11.05 -16.69 -8.97
N SER A 122 -11.07 -15.61 -9.73
CA SER A 122 -12.14 -15.34 -10.71
C SER A 122 -12.26 -16.48 -11.74
N GLY A 123 -11.13 -16.99 -12.25
CA GLY A 123 -11.08 -18.11 -13.19
C GLY A 123 -11.56 -19.43 -12.59
N SER A 124 -11.20 -19.70 -11.33
CA SER A 124 -11.66 -20.92 -10.61
C SER A 124 -13.17 -20.91 -10.41
N ARG A 125 -13.72 -19.78 -9.96
CA ARG A 125 -15.17 -19.64 -9.75
C ARG A 125 -15.94 -19.73 -11.07
N ARG A 126 -15.40 -19.19 -12.17
CA ARG A 126 -16.00 -19.34 -13.51
C ARG A 126 -16.07 -20.80 -13.94
N LYS A 127 -15.09 -21.62 -13.56
CA LYS A 127 -15.04 -23.08 -13.84
C LYS A 127 -15.78 -23.91 -12.77
N LYS A 128 -16.54 -23.28 -11.86
CA LYS A 128 -17.23 -23.93 -10.73
C LYS A 128 -16.27 -24.70 -9.80
N LYS A 129 -15.00 -24.30 -9.74
CA LYS A 129 -13.98 -24.89 -8.84
C LYS A 129 -13.87 -24.07 -7.56
N ASN A 130 -13.38 -24.71 -6.50
CA ASN A 130 -13.09 -24.01 -5.26
C ASN A 130 -11.85 -23.13 -5.44
N GLY A 131 -12.02 -21.83 -5.32
CA GLY A 131 -10.93 -20.83 -5.41
C GLY A 131 -10.55 -20.21 -4.08
N THR A 132 -11.00 -20.75 -2.95
CA THR A 132 -10.85 -20.15 -1.62
C THR A 132 -9.40 -19.84 -1.28
N VAL A 133 -8.45 -20.71 -1.64
CA VAL A 133 -7.02 -20.48 -1.39
C VAL A 133 -6.52 -19.24 -2.13
N PHE A 134 -6.94 -19.03 -3.37
CA PHE A 134 -6.53 -17.87 -4.16
C PHE A 134 -7.00 -16.56 -3.54
N ILE A 135 -8.28 -16.49 -3.11
CA ILE A 135 -8.81 -15.25 -2.52
C ILE A 135 -8.24 -15.00 -1.13
N ALA A 136 -8.03 -16.04 -0.31
CA ALA A 136 -7.43 -15.91 1.00
C ALA A 136 -5.96 -15.42 0.90
N ALA A 137 -5.18 -16.00 -0.02
CA ALA A 137 -3.80 -15.57 -0.25
C ALA A 137 -3.76 -14.13 -0.80
N ALA A 138 -4.62 -13.78 -1.75
CA ALA A 138 -4.71 -12.41 -2.26
C ALA A 138 -5.07 -11.41 -1.14
N CYS A 139 -6.05 -11.75 -0.30
CA CYS A 139 -6.45 -10.94 0.84
C CYS A 139 -5.27 -10.71 1.82
N ALA A 140 -4.52 -11.76 2.14
CA ALA A 140 -3.34 -11.67 3.00
C ALA A 140 -2.26 -10.74 2.40
N LEU A 141 -1.98 -10.86 1.09
CA LEU A 141 -1.02 -9.98 0.41
C LEU A 141 -1.48 -8.52 0.35
N LEU A 142 -2.77 -8.26 0.15
CA LEU A 142 -3.32 -6.90 0.17
C LEU A 142 -3.24 -6.27 1.56
N LEU A 143 -3.53 -7.04 2.62
CA LEU A 143 -3.37 -6.57 4.01
C LEU A 143 -1.90 -6.31 4.34
N PHE A 144 -1.00 -7.19 3.89
CA PHE A 144 0.44 -6.98 4.03
C PHE A 144 0.91 -5.71 3.30
N THR A 145 0.41 -5.45 2.09
CA THR A 145 0.69 -4.21 1.35
C THR A 145 0.26 -2.99 2.15
N GLY A 146 -0.96 -2.99 2.69
CA GLY A 146 -1.46 -1.92 3.55
C GLY A 146 -0.58 -1.72 4.79
N PHE A 147 -0.16 -2.80 5.44
CA PHE A 147 0.74 -2.75 6.59
C PHE A 147 2.08 -2.09 6.24
N VAL A 148 2.72 -2.48 5.13
CA VAL A 148 4.01 -1.89 4.70
C VAL A 148 3.85 -0.40 4.38
N LEU A 149 2.78 0.01 3.69
CA LEU A 149 2.54 1.41 3.35
C LEU A 149 2.28 2.27 4.60
N VAL A 150 1.45 1.78 5.52
CA VAL A 150 1.21 2.48 6.81
C VAL A 150 2.50 2.58 7.61
N ASN A 151 3.30 1.51 7.65
CA ASN A 151 4.58 1.52 8.35
C ASN A 151 5.56 2.54 7.75
N ASN A 152 5.59 2.69 6.42
CA ASN A 152 6.39 3.73 5.76
C ASN A 152 5.93 5.14 6.18
N VAL A 153 4.62 5.39 6.24
CA VAL A 153 4.09 6.70 6.68
C VAL A 153 4.43 6.98 8.15
N THR A 154 4.31 5.99 9.04
CA THR A 154 4.69 6.18 10.44
C THR A 154 6.17 6.47 10.60
N LEU A 155 7.03 5.82 9.82
CA LEU A 155 8.46 6.07 9.80
C LEU A 155 8.78 7.47 9.22
N MET A 156 8.04 7.90 8.20
CA MET A 156 8.13 9.25 7.63
C MET A 156 7.85 10.33 8.69
N LEU A 157 6.93 10.06 9.62
CA LEU A 157 6.55 10.96 10.71
C LEU A 157 7.44 10.87 11.96
N SER A 158 8.46 9.99 11.96
CA SER A 158 9.34 9.74 13.12
C SER A 158 10.83 9.93 12.77
N PRO A 159 11.27 11.16 12.39
CA PRO A 159 12.67 11.41 12.01
C PRO A 159 13.69 11.13 13.11
N ASP A 160 13.28 11.23 14.37
CA ASP A 160 14.08 10.93 15.56
C ASP A 160 14.57 9.48 15.61
N ARG A 161 13.86 8.56 14.97
CA ARG A 161 14.20 7.12 14.91
C ARG A 161 15.15 6.76 13.76
N TRP A 162 15.31 7.63 12.76
CA TRP A 162 16.06 7.32 11.54
C TRP A 162 17.50 6.93 11.82
N VAL A 163 18.19 7.66 12.74
CA VAL A 163 19.59 7.38 13.07
C VAL A 163 19.80 5.94 13.49
N GLY A 164 18.96 5.44 14.44
CA GLY A 164 19.07 4.07 14.93
C GLY A 164 18.79 3.00 13.85
N TYR A 165 17.96 3.35 12.86
CA TYR A 165 17.67 2.45 11.73
C TYR A 165 18.77 2.46 10.68
N PHE A 166 19.42 3.61 10.43
CA PHE A 166 20.55 3.70 9.50
C PHE A 166 21.80 2.94 9.97
N GLU A 167 21.97 2.72 11.28
CA GLU A 167 23.10 1.96 11.80
C GLU A 167 23.09 0.49 11.30
N LYS A 168 21.94 -0.07 10.97
CA LYS A 168 21.83 -1.46 10.47
C LYS A 168 22.09 -1.62 8.97
N GLN A 169 22.00 -0.55 8.19
CA GLN A 169 22.37 -0.43 6.76
C GLN A 169 21.83 -1.53 5.80
N ASP A 170 20.78 -2.26 6.15
CA ASP A 170 20.25 -3.38 5.36
C ASP A 170 18.94 -3.06 4.62
N GLY A 171 18.35 -1.89 4.85
CA GLY A 171 17.09 -1.46 4.21
C GLY A 171 15.87 -2.29 4.59
N SER A 172 15.96 -3.09 5.66
CA SER A 172 14.90 -4.04 6.07
C SER A 172 14.19 -3.63 7.36
N MET A 173 14.29 -2.35 7.75
CA MET A 173 13.71 -1.88 9.00
C MET A 173 12.21 -1.63 8.88
N LEU A 174 11.47 -2.12 9.87
CA LEU A 174 10.07 -1.82 10.09
C LEU A 174 9.93 -1.02 11.39
N ASN A 175 9.07 -0.01 11.39
CA ASN A 175 8.75 0.76 12.58
C ASN A 175 7.70 -0.01 13.40
N LEU A 176 8.15 -0.97 14.21
CA LEU A 176 7.31 -1.84 15.05
C LEU A 176 7.30 -1.40 16.52
N GLY A 177 7.96 -0.30 16.87
CA GLY A 177 8.09 0.18 18.23
C GLY A 177 6.99 1.18 18.60
N ASP A 178 6.25 0.84 19.60
CA ASP A 178 5.19 1.44 20.43
C ASP A 178 3.78 1.14 20.04
#